data_c8d3f036bda1d2d7ee6287cc8ab7dc6c
#
_entry.id   c8d3f036bda1d2d7ee6287cc8ab7dc6c
#
_cell.length_a   1.000
_cell.length_b   1.000
_cell.length_c   1.000
_cell.angle_alpha   90.00
_cell.angle_beta   90.00
_cell.angle_gamma   90.00
#
_symmetry.space_group_name_H-M   'P 1'
#
loop_
_entity.id
_entity.type
_entity.pdbx_description
1 polymer ?
#
loop_
_entity_poly.entity_id
_entity_poly.type
_entity_poly.pdbx_seq_one_letter_code
_entity_poly.pdbx_strand_id
1 'polypeptide(L)'
;MRLQKFMADAGIASRRKCEEYIAEGRVKVNGNTAVIGCTVEDGDEVLFDGNPVCGKTARVAIVLNKPQGVVCTSSDPEGRRTVVDYVKELPYRLYNVGRLDYDSEGLIILTNDGDLAYKMMHPKFTVEKTYHVVCTGSLTDSDKERLEKGVALEDGLTAPAKIENIEYSRGRTAFDITIHEGRNRQVRRMLFAVGREVMLLRRIKEGSITLGGLKGGQWRYLTEGELDSLMREQ
;
A
#
# COMPACT_ATOMS: atom_id res chain seq x y z
N MET A 1 0.03 -9.11 23.38
CA MET A 1 0.51 -9.00 21.96
C MET A 1 2.03 -9.05 21.89
N ARG A 2 2.66 -9.21 20.72
CA ARG A 2 4.14 -9.15 20.60
C ARG A 2 4.65 -7.75 20.93
N LEU A 3 5.72 -7.66 21.75
CA LEU A 3 6.27 -6.38 22.22
C LEU A 3 6.67 -5.43 21.08
N GLN A 4 7.34 -5.93 20.02
CA GLN A 4 7.69 -5.09 18.87
C GLN A 4 6.45 -4.56 18.11
N LYS A 5 5.31 -5.28 18.12
CA LYS A 5 4.05 -4.75 17.57
C LYS A 5 3.50 -3.64 18.45
N PHE A 6 3.48 -3.83 19.76
CA PHE A 6 3.05 -2.82 20.73
C PHE A 6 3.83 -1.51 20.57
N MET A 7 5.16 -1.60 20.53
CA MET A 7 6.03 -0.41 20.33
C MET A 7 5.80 0.26 18.98
N ALA A 8 5.59 -0.52 17.92
CA ALA A 8 5.31 0.04 16.60
C ALA A 8 3.93 0.72 16.53
N ASP A 9 2.91 0.11 17.16
CA ASP A 9 1.56 0.69 17.28
C ASP A 9 1.55 1.97 18.14
N ALA A 10 2.49 2.07 19.11
CA ALA A 10 2.75 3.28 19.88
C ALA A 10 3.58 4.35 19.10
N GLY A 11 3.99 4.08 17.88
CA GLY A 11 4.69 5.04 17.03
C GLY A 11 6.21 5.13 17.22
N ILE A 12 6.81 4.29 18.08
CA ILE A 12 8.26 4.33 18.40
C ILE A 12 9.11 4.15 17.14
N ALA A 13 8.91 3.02 16.41
CA ALA A 13 9.66 2.73 15.19
C ALA A 13 8.94 1.66 14.35
N SER A 14 9.57 1.18 13.26
CA SER A 14 9.09 -0.02 12.56
C SER A 14 9.22 -1.26 13.46
N ARG A 15 8.41 -2.29 13.21
CA ARG A 15 8.47 -3.55 13.99
C ARG A 15 9.88 -4.14 14.02
N ARG A 16 10.59 -4.14 12.86
CA ARG A 16 11.99 -4.61 12.79
C ARG A 16 12.93 -3.74 13.62
N LYS A 17 12.79 -2.41 13.55
CA LYS A 17 13.63 -1.51 14.34
C LYS A 17 13.34 -1.62 15.84
N CYS A 18 12.09 -1.88 16.23
CA CYS A 18 11.75 -2.20 17.62
C CYS A 18 12.39 -3.52 18.07
N GLU A 19 12.48 -4.53 17.21
CA GLU A 19 13.22 -5.77 17.54
C GLU A 19 14.71 -5.51 17.74
N GLU A 20 15.33 -4.62 16.95
CA GLU A 20 16.72 -4.19 17.17
C GLU A 20 16.87 -3.51 18.54
N TYR A 21 15.97 -2.58 18.91
CA TYR A 21 15.99 -1.93 20.24
C TYR A 21 15.82 -2.91 21.40
N ILE A 22 14.98 -3.95 21.23
CA ILE A 22 14.81 -5.02 22.21
C ILE A 22 16.12 -5.81 22.33
N ALA A 23 16.75 -6.17 21.21
CA ALA A 23 18.03 -6.90 21.19
C ALA A 23 19.18 -6.09 21.83
N GLU A 24 19.17 -4.76 21.67
CA GLU A 24 20.12 -3.83 22.29
C GLU A 24 19.88 -3.65 23.80
N GLY A 25 18.83 -4.28 24.39
CA GLY A 25 18.51 -4.18 25.81
C GLY A 25 17.92 -2.83 26.26
N ARG A 26 17.45 -2.03 25.30
CA ARG A 26 16.89 -0.68 25.54
C ARG A 26 15.44 -0.69 26.01
N VAL A 27 14.78 -1.86 26.02
CA VAL A 27 13.37 -2.00 26.35
C VAL A 27 13.22 -2.80 27.64
N LYS A 28 12.37 -2.31 28.55
CA LYS A 28 11.99 -3.03 29.78
C LYS A 28 10.49 -3.27 29.80
N VAL A 29 10.10 -4.40 30.34
CA VAL A 29 8.70 -4.75 30.64
C VAL A 29 8.61 -5.11 32.11
N ASN A 30 7.78 -4.39 32.87
CA ASN A 30 7.62 -4.56 34.32
C ASN A 30 8.96 -4.56 35.05
N GLY A 31 9.85 -3.60 34.68
CA GLY A 31 11.18 -3.44 35.30
C GLY A 31 12.25 -4.40 34.75
N ASN A 32 11.91 -5.48 34.05
CA ASN A 32 12.84 -6.46 33.50
C ASN A 32 13.25 -6.13 32.08
N THR A 33 14.52 -6.30 31.71
CA THR A 33 14.99 -6.14 30.37
C THR A 33 14.33 -7.16 29.44
N ALA A 34 13.65 -6.66 28.38
CA ALA A 34 12.93 -7.50 27.44
C ALA A 34 13.88 -8.21 26.48
N VAL A 35 13.44 -9.38 25.99
CA VAL A 35 14.16 -10.17 24.99
C VAL A 35 13.31 -10.34 23.74
N ILE A 36 13.95 -10.69 22.60
CA ILE A 36 13.23 -10.97 21.36
C ILE A 36 12.19 -12.08 21.59
N GLY A 37 10.98 -11.85 21.08
CA GLY A 37 9.87 -12.78 21.25
C GLY A 37 8.98 -12.48 22.47
N CYS A 38 9.38 -11.55 23.35
CA CYS A 38 8.56 -11.10 24.46
C CYS A 38 7.16 -10.65 24.00
N THR A 39 6.17 -10.92 24.85
CA THR A 39 4.77 -10.45 24.69
C THR A 39 4.42 -9.52 25.82
N VAL A 40 3.47 -8.64 25.56
CA VAL A 40 2.90 -7.73 26.56
C VAL A 40 1.39 -7.91 26.62
N GLU A 41 0.82 -7.72 27.80
CA GLU A 41 -0.60 -7.76 28.10
C GLU A 41 -1.11 -6.37 28.48
N ASP A 42 -2.42 -6.22 28.59
CA ASP A 42 -3.01 -4.97 29.07
C ASP A 42 -2.64 -4.76 30.55
N GLY A 43 -2.07 -3.59 30.85
CA GLY A 43 -1.58 -3.25 32.19
C GLY A 43 -0.08 -3.40 32.40
N ASP A 44 0.64 -4.03 31.45
CA ASP A 44 2.10 -4.09 31.52
C ASP A 44 2.74 -2.71 31.36
N GLU A 45 3.70 -2.38 32.20
CA GLU A 45 4.54 -1.20 32.05
C GLU A 45 5.66 -1.50 31.04
N VAL A 46 5.68 -0.74 29.94
CA VAL A 46 6.74 -0.83 28.92
C VAL A 46 7.55 0.46 28.93
N LEU A 47 8.86 0.34 29.11
CA LEU A 47 9.80 1.47 29.04
C LEU A 47 10.73 1.29 27.84
N PHE A 48 10.94 2.37 27.08
CA PHE A 48 11.95 2.48 26.03
C PHE A 48 12.93 3.60 26.41
N ASP A 49 14.22 3.29 26.53
CA ASP A 49 15.26 4.20 27.06
C ASP A 49 14.86 4.88 28.37
N GLY A 50 14.16 4.16 29.25
CA GLY A 50 13.67 4.66 30.52
C GLY A 50 12.38 5.49 30.45
N ASN A 51 11.85 5.78 29.28
CA ASN A 51 10.61 6.53 29.10
C ASN A 51 9.42 5.58 28.90
N PRO A 52 8.26 5.85 29.51
CA PRO A 52 7.06 5.05 29.30
C PRO A 52 6.61 5.05 27.84
N VAL A 53 6.38 3.87 27.30
CA VAL A 53 5.72 3.71 26.00
C VAL A 53 4.23 3.77 26.25
N CYS A 54 3.65 4.97 26.05
CA CYS A 54 2.21 5.17 26.18
C CYS A 54 1.47 4.52 25.00
N GLY A 55 0.31 3.97 25.30
CA GLY A 55 -0.51 3.12 24.45
C GLY A 55 -0.79 3.62 23.02
N LYS A 56 -1.74 3.00 22.35
CA LYS A 56 -2.05 3.20 20.93
C LYS A 56 -2.23 4.67 20.57
N THR A 57 -1.46 5.17 19.63
CA THR A 57 -1.73 6.45 18.95
C THR A 57 -3.08 6.35 18.21
N ALA A 58 -3.76 7.48 18.04
CA ALA A 58 -4.98 7.52 17.24
C ALA A 58 -4.76 6.85 15.87
N ARG A 59 -5.66 5.95 15.49
CA ARG A 59 -5.59 5.28 14.19
C ARG A 59 -5.92 6.28 13.10
N VAL A 60 -5.03 6.41 12.14
CA VAL A 60 -5.14 7.36 11.04
C VAL A 60 -4.88 6.65 9.73
N ALA A 61 -5.70 6.93 8.74
CA ALA A 61 -5.43 6.53 7.37
C ALA A 61 -5.70 7.72 6.43
N ILE A 62 -4.86 7.84 5.42
CA ILE A 62 -4.98 8.86 4.38
C ILE A 62 -4.92 8.20 3.00
N VAL A 63 -5.49 8.86 2.01
CA VAL A 63 -5.26 8.58 0.59
C VAL A 63 -4.40 9.69 0.01
N LEU A 64 -3.32 9.30 -0.65
CA LEU A 64 -2.42 10.19 -1.38
C LEU A 64 -2.52 9.88 -2.87
N ASN A 65 -2.62 10.92 -3.71
CA ASN A 65 -2.36 10.78 -5.14
C ASN A 65 -0.85 10.85 -5.38
N LYS A 66 -0.20 9.68 -5.39
CA LYS A 66 1.24 9.57 -5.61
C LYS A 66 1.62 10.04 -7.02
N PRO A 67 2.51 11.01 -7.19
CA PRO A 67 3.08 11.34 -8.50
C PRO A 67 4.05 10.25 -8.98
N GLN A 68 4.38 10.25 -10.27
CA GLN A 68 5.54 9.53 -10.80
C GLN A 68 6.83 10.07 -10.19
N GLY A 69 7.89 9.27 -10.16
CA GLY A 69 9.17 9.67 -9.61
C GLY A 69 9.24 9.67 -8.07
N VAL A 70 8.30 9.01 -7.40
CA VAL A 70 8.23 8.91 -5.93
C VAL A 70 8.24 7.44 -5.52
N VAL A 71 9.03 7.10 -4.51
CA VAL A 71 9.21 5.73 -4.03
C VAL A 71 8.21 5.41 -2.92
N CYS A 72 7.60 4.22 -2.97
CA CYS A 72 6.72 3.70 -1.90
C CYS A 72 7.55 3.00 -0.81
N THR A 73 8.14 3.80 0.05
CA THR A 73 8.91 3.33 1.23
C THR A 73 8.84 4.37 2.35
N SER A 74 9.11 3.95 3.56
CA SER A 74 9.26 4.85 4.71
C SER A 74 10.67 5.45 4.83
N SER A 75 11.66 4.89 4.12
CA SER A 75 13.04 5.38 4.07
C SER A 75 13.68 4.90 2.78
N ASP A 76 14.42 5.77 2.12
CA ASP A 76 15.14 5.44 0.90
C ASP A 76 16.63 5.76 1.06
N PRO A 77 17.53 4.76 0.93
CA PRO A 77 18.97 4.97 1.10
C PRO A 77 19.60 5.81 -0.02
N GLU A 78 18.93 5.93 -1.17
CA GLU A 78 19.38 6.74 -2.30
C GLU A 78 18.91 8.20 -2.20
N GLY A 79 18.16 8.56 -1.14
CA GLY A 79 17.67 9.92 -0.92
C GLY A 79 16.59 10.38 -1.89
N ARG A 80 15.94 9.47 -2.63
CA ARG A 80 14.82 9.81 -3.51
C ARG A 80 13.60 10.20 -2.69
N ARG A 81 12.75 11.04 -3.26
CA ARG A 81 11.49 11.42 -2.62
C ARG A 81 10.59 10.21 -2.40
N THR A 82 10.04 10.10 -1.19
CA THR A 82 9.20 8.98 -0.78
C THR A 82 7.75 9.42 -0.56
N VAL A 83 6.82 8.47 -0.49
CA VAL A 83 5.41 8.77 -0.21
C VAL A 83 5.20 9.39 1.17
N VAL A 84 6.04 9.08 2.15
CA VAL A 84 5.93 9.64 3.51
C VAL A 84 6.39 11.09 3.59
N ASP A 85 7.20 11.58 2.64
CA ASP A 85 7.61 12.99 2.58
C ASP A 85 6.44 13.94 2.33
N TYR A 86 5.33 13.46 1.79
CA TYR A 86 4.12 14.26 1.56
C TYR A 86 3.29 14.49 2.83
N VAL A 87 3.58 13.75 3.89
CA VAL A 87 2.79 13.74 5.13
C VAL A 87 3.66 13.87 6.38
N LYS A 88 4.91 14.30 6.22
CA LYS A 88 5.89 14.42 7.31
C LYS A 88 5.50 15.46 8.39
N GLU A 89 4.61 16.41 8.05
CA GLU A 89 4.10 17.40 9.01
C GLU A 89 3.06 16.81 9.96
N LEU A 90 2.51 15.63 9.65
CA LEU A 90 1.54 14.98 10.51
C LEU A 90 2.23 14.39 11.74
N PRO A 91 1.61 14.50 12.93
CA PRO A 91 2.18 13.98 14.19
C PRO A 91 2.06 12.45 14.29
N TYR A 92 1.93 11.76 13.18
CA TYR A 92 1.74 10.33 13.10
C TYR A 92 2.83 9.68 12.25
N ARG A 93 3.32 8.53 12.70
CA ARG A 93 4.22 7.71 11.91
C ARG A 93 3.40 6.86 10.93
N LEU A 94 3.16 7.39 9.73
CA LEU A 94 2.44 6.69 8.68
C LEU A 94 3.40 5.85 7.81
N TYR A 95 2.87 4.75 7.25
CA TYR A 95 3.55 3.92 6.27
C TYR A 95 2.57 3.50 5.16
N ASN A 96 3.11 3.22 3.98
CA ASN A 96 2.29 2.87 2.82
C ASN A 96 1.69 1.48 2.93
N VAL A 97 0.43 1.36 2.52
CA VAL A 97 -0.30 0.09 2.34
C VAL A 97 -0.10 -0.36 0.90
N GLY A 98 0.65 -1.42 0.71
CA GLY A 98 1.07 -1.85 -0.61
C GLY A 98 2.07 -0.88 -1.27
N ARG A 99 2.24 -1.03 -2.57
CA ARG A 99 3.18 -0.21 -3.33
C ARG A 99 2.63 0.12 -4.72
N LEU A 100 3.07 1.26 -5.23
CA LEU A 100 3.07 1.60 -6.66
C LEU A 100 4.52 1.73 -7.11
N ASP A 101 4.79 1.33 -8.35
CA ASP A 101 6.12 1.47 -8.93
C ASP A 101 6.54 2.94 -9.05
N TYR A 102 7.83 3.19 -9.22
CA TYR A 102 8.40 4.52 -9.37
C TYR A 102 7.81 5.29 -10.56
N ASP A 103 7.57 4.57 -11.65
CA ASP A 103 6.99 5.05 -12.91
C ASP A 103 5.45 4.96 -12.98
N SER A 104 4.80 4.61 -11.87
CA SER A 104 3.33 4.56 -11.74
C SER A 104 2.84 5.66 -10.80
N GLU A 105 1.60 6.09 -10.99
CA GLU A 105 1.00 7.17 -10.21
C GLU A 105 -0.38 6.77 -9.65
N GLY A 106 -0.97 7.64 -8.85
CA GLY A 106 -2.34 7.51 -8.40
C GLY A 106 -2.49 7.13 -6.93
N LEU A 107 -3.59 6.51 -6.61
CA LEU A 107 -4.04 6.23 -5.26
C LEU A 107 -3.08 5.32 -4.51
N ILE A 108 -2.59 5.79 -3.37
CA ILE A 108 -1.94 4.96 -2.36
C ILE A 108 -2.46 5.34 -0.98
N ILE A 109 -2.70 4.34 -0.15
CA ILE A 109 -3.13 4.54 1.24
C ILE A 109 -1.89 4.54 2.13
N LEU A 110 -1.82 5.48 3.08
CA LEU A 110 -0.85 5.48 4.16
C LEU A 110 -1.60 5.44 5.49
N THR A 111 -1.09 4.65 6.44
CA THR A 111 -1.73 4.47 7.74
C THR A 111 -0.72 4.14 8.83
N ASN A 112 -1.11 4.31 10.09
CA ASN A 112 -0.46 3.72 11.26
C ASN A 112 -1.24 2.51 11.80
N ASP A 113 -2.37 2.15 11.18
CA ASP A 113 -3.18 0.99 11.57
C ASP A 113 -2.68 -0.29 10.87
N GLY A 114 -2.02 -1.17 11.64
CA GLY A 114 -1.49 -2.43 11.14
C GLY A 114 -2.56 -3.44 10.75
N ASP A 115 -3.75 -3.36 11.34
CA ASP A 115 -4.86 -4.27 11.07
C ASP A 115 -5.50 -3.91 9.72
N LEU A 116 -5.70 -2.60 9.46
CA LEU A 116 -6.12 -2.09 8.15
C LEU A 116 -5.10 -2.47 7.05
N ALA A 117 -3.81 -2.20 7.30
CA ALA A 117 -2.75 -2.52 6.34
C ALA A 117 -2.69 -4.02 6.03
N TYR A 118 -2.85 -4.87 7.05
CA TYR A 118 -2.91 -6.31 6.86
C TYR A 118 -4.09 -6.72 5.98
N LYS A 119 -5.28 -6.19 6.25
CA LYS A 119 -6.48 -6.49 5.47
C LYS A 119 -6.34 -6.08 4.01
N MET A 120 -5.82 -4.90 3.74
CA MET A 120 -5.66 -4.37 2.39
C MET A 120 -4.59 -5.11 1.56
N MET A 121 -3.57 -5.69 2.22
CA MET A 121 -2.42 -6.30 1.52
C MET A 121 -2.45 -7.82 1.48
N HIS A 122 -3.14 -8.47 2.42
CA HIS A 122 -3.07 -9.92 2.51
C HIS A 122 -3.93 -10.61 1.44
N PRO A 123 -3.39 -11.55 0.66
CA PRO A 123 -4.06 -12.16 -0.50
C PRO A 123 -5.43 -12.79 -0.22
N LYS A 124 -5.69 -13.23 1.01
CA LYS A 124 -6.96 -13.84 1.39
C LYS A 124 -8.17 -12.89 1.25
N PHE A 125 -7.96 -11.57 1.27
CA PHE A 125 -9.05 -10.58 1.25
C PHE A 125 -9.39 -10.07 -0.15
N THR A 126 -8.64 -10.46 -1.17
CA THR A 126 -8.92 -10.17 -2.60
C THR A 126 -9.33 -8.72 -2.90
N VAL A 127 -8.72 -7.74 -2.22
CA VAL A 127 -9.04 -6.32 -2.41
C VAL A 127 -8.75 -5.89 -3.86
N GLU A 128 -9.78 -5.45 -4.55
CA GLU A 128 -9.69 -5.00 -5.94
C GLU A 128 -8.91 -3.70 -6.08
N LYS A 129 -8.16 -3.59 -7.17
CA LYS A 129 -7.40 -2.40 -7.56
C LYS A 129 -7.70 -2.08 -9.00
N THR A 130 -8.26 -0.89 -9.25
CA THR A 130 -8.55 -0.42 -10.60
C THR A 130 -7.50 0.59 -11.06
N TYR A 131 -6.96 0.34 -12.23
CA TYR A 131 -5.96 1.19 -12.87
C TYR A 131 -6.50 1.76 -14.17
N HIS A 132 -6.36 3.07 -14.33
CA HIS A 132 -6.47 3.73 -15.63
C HIS A 132 -5.14 3.54 -16.37
N VAL A 133 -5.22 2.99 -17.57
CA VAL A 133 -4.07 2.61 -18.40
C VAL A 133 -4.14 3.34 -19.71
N VAL A 134 -3.01 3.87 -20.18
CA VAL A 134 -2.83 4.25 -21.59
C VAL A 134 -1.71 3.38 -22.15
N CYS A 135 -1.98 2.67 -23.25
CA CYS A 135 -0.99 1.81 -23.91
C CYS A 135 -0.84 2.15 -25.40
N THR A 136 0.24 1.66 -26.01
CA THR A 136 0.50 1.77 -27.45
C THR A 136 -0.44 0.88 -28.24
N GLY A 137 -0.83 1.34 -29.44
CA GLY A 137 -1.66 0.59 -30.39
C GLY A 137 -3.12 0.46 -29.97
N SER A 138 -3.85 -0.34 -30.72
CA SER A 138 -5.27 -0.64 -30.46
C SER A 138 -5.38 -1.96 -29.69
N LEU A 139 -6.03 -1.95 -28.54
CA LEU A 139 -6.38 -3.16 -27.81
C LEU A 139 -7.49 -3.88 -28.59
N THR A 140 -7.20 -5.05 -29.15
CA THR A 140 -8.19 -5.84 -29.89
C THR A 140 -9.11 -6.60 -28.92
N ASP A 141 -10.27 -7.06 -29.43
CA ASP A 141 -11.17 -7.91 -28.64
C ASP A 141 -10.47 -9.19 -28.13
N SER A 142 -9.58 -9.77 -28.98
CA SER A 142 -8.75 -10.92 -28.59
C SER A 142 -7.77 -10.57 -27.47
N ASP A 143 -7.12 -9.40 -27.51
CA ASP A 143 -6.23 -8.95 -26.44
C ASP A 143 -7.01 -8.76 -25.13
N LYS A 144 -8.19 -8.13 -25.21
CA LYS A 144 -9.10 -7.94 -24.08
C LYS A 144 -9.48 -9.28 -23.47
N GLU A 145 -9.97 -10.23 -24.26
CA GLU A 145 -10.39 -11.54 -23.78
C GLU A 145 -9.25 -12.30 -23.08
N ARG A 146 -8.03 -12.22 -23.63
CA ARG A 146 -6.83 -12.82 -23.02
C ARG A 146 -6.51 -12.18 -21.67
N LEU A 147 -6.56 -10.86 -21.57
CA LEU A 147 -6.32 -10.14 -20.31
C LEU A 147 -7.39 -10.47 -19.26
N GLU A 148 -8.65 -10.57 -19.68
CA GLU A 148 -9.77 -10.88 -18.78
C GLU A 148 -9.76 -12.34 -18.28
N LYS A 149 -9.31 -13.29 -19.10
CA LYS A 149 -9.16 -14.72 -18.69
C LYS A 149 -7.90 -14.98 -17.89
N GLY A 150 -6.95 -14.08 -17.93
CA GLY A 150 -5.62 -14.23 -17.35
C GLY A 150 -4.55 -14.53 -18.40
N VAL A 151 -3.34 -14.07 -18.12
CA VAL A 151 -2.18 -14.14 -19.01
C VAL A 151 -1.06 -14.93 -18.34
N ALA A 152 -0.42 -15.82 -19.08
CA ALA A 152 0.76 -16.53 -18.60
C ALA A 152 1.94 -15.54 -18.51
N LEU A 153 2.47 -15.37 -17.31
CA LEU A 153 3.68 -14.63 -17.00
C LEU A 153 4.77 -15.58 -16.51
N GLU A 154 5.99 -15.10 -16.35
CA GLU A 154 7.11 -15.93 -15.86
C GLU A 154 6.84 -16.57 -14.49
N ASP A 155 6.06 -15.87 -13.64
CA ASP A 155 5.67 -16.31 -12.29
C ASP A 155 4.28 -16.97 -12.25
N GLY A 156 3.78 -17.45 -13.39
CA GLY A 156 2.55 -18.22 -13.54
C GLY A 156 1.40 -17.43 -14.15
N LEU A 157 0.27 -18.11 -14.35
CA LEU A 157 -0.96 -17.52 -14.88
C LEU A 157 -1.49 -16.43 -13.92
N THR A 158 -1.87 -15.27 -14.48
CA THR A 158 -2.52 -14.23 -13.67
C THR A 158 -3.96 -14.60 -13.35
N ALA A 159 -4.49 -14.05 -12.25
CA ALA A 159 -5.93 -14.11 -12.01
C ALA A 159 -6.70 -13.35 -13.12
N PRO A 160 -7.98 -13.66 -13.31
CA PRO A 160 -8.87 -12.91 -14.21
C PRO A 160 -8.87 -11.42 -13.87
N ALA A 161 -8.94 -10.58 -14.91
CA ALA A 161 -9.06 -9.15 -14.78
C ALA A 161 -10.39 -8.67 -15.40
N LYS A 162 -10.82 -7.45 -15.05
CA LYS A 162 -11.96 -6.79 -15.68
C LYS A 162 -11.46 -5.59 -16.47
N ILE A 163 -11.93 -5.43 -17.72
CA ILE A 163 -11.55 -4.30 -18.58
C ILE A 163 -12.79 -3.52 -18.97
N GLU A 164 -12.75 -2.21 -18.71
CA GLU A 164 -13.87 -1.29 -18.94
C GLU A 164 -13.36 0.03 -19.55
N ASN A 165 -14.28 0.88 -20.00
CA ASN A 165 -14.03 2.25 -20.44
C ASN A 165 -12.96 2.35 -21.53
N ILE A 166 -13.03 1.47 -22.55
CA ILE A 166 -12.04 1.45 -23.64
C ILE A 166 -12.27 2.62 -24.58
N GLU A 167 -11.23 3.42 -24.79
CA GLU A 167 -11.21 4.56 -25.71
C GLU A 167 -9.99 4.46 -26.63
N TYR A 168 -10.21 4.68 -27.94
CA TYR A 168 -9.17 4.63 -28.95
C TYR A 168 -8.84 6.04 -29.45
N SER A 169 -7.58 6.42 -29.47
CA SER A 169 -7.15 7.71 -29.98
C SER A 169 -5.72 7.69 -30.51
N ARG A 170 -5.55 8.09 -31.77
CA ARG A 170 -4.25 8.36 -32.41
C ARG A 170 -3.18 7.27 -32.16
N GLY A 171 -3.53 5.99 -32.35
CA GLY A 171 -2.59 4.88 -32.19
C GLY A 171 -2.30 4.51 -30.73
N ARG A 172 -3.19 4.88 -29.80
CA ARG A 172 -3.17 4.54 -28.39
C ARG A 172 -4.53 4.04 -27.95
N THR A 173 -4.54 3.24 -26.90
CA THR A 173 -5.77 2.83 -26.23
C THR A 173 -5.69 3.26 -24.77
N ALA A 174 -6.75 3.93 -24.30
CA ALA A 174 -6.99 4.17 -22.87
C ALA A 174 -8.10 3.24 -22.39
N PHE A 175 -7.98 2.70 -21.18
CA PHE A 175 -8.98 1.83 -20.58
C PHE A 175 -8.73 1.68 -19.07
N ASP A 176 -9.72 1.16 -18.37
CA ASP A 176 -9.59 0.81 -16.97
C ASP A 176 -9.45 -0.71 -16.83
N ILE A 177 -8.46 -1.16 -16.03
CA ILE A 177 -8.26 -2.57 -15.68
C ILE A 177 -8.37 -2.75 -14.17
N THR A 178 -9.23 -3.70 -13.76
CA THR A 178 -9.38 -4.09 -12.35
C THR A 178 -8.79 -5.47 -12.13
N ILE A 179 -7.90 -5.57 -11.14
CA ILE A 179 -7.25 -6.79 -10.68
C ILE A 179 -7.37 -6.90 -9.15
N HIS A 180 -7.31 -8.12 -8.60
CA HIS A 180 -7.36 -8.35 -7.15
C HIS A 180 -6.05 -8.89 -6.57
N GLU A 181 -5.07 -9.24 -7.40
CA GLU A 181 -3.72 -9.60 -6.98
C GLU A 181 -2.75 -8.42 -7.16
N GLY A 182 -1.49 -8.57 -6.73
CA GLY A 182 -0.53 -7.47 -6.77
C GLY A 182 0.90 -7.97 -6.98
N ARG A 183 1.15 -8.70 -8.09
CA ARG A 183 2.51 -9.15 -8.46
C ARG A 183 3.36 -7.95 -8.89
N ASN A 184 4.67 -8.10 -8.81
CA ASN A 184 5.58 -7.06 -9.27
C ASN A 184 5.29 -6.67 -10.72
N ARG A 185 5.06 -5.39 -10.98
CA ARG A 185 4.76 -4.78 -12.30
C ARG A 185 3.70 -5.51 -13.12
N GLN A 186 2.69 -6.08 -12.45
CA GLN A 186 1.75 -7.03 -13.04
C GLN A 186 1.05 -6.48 -14.29
N VAL A 187 0.37 -5.33 -14.19
CA VAL A 187 -0.38 -4.74 -15.31
C VAL A 187 0.53 -4.47 -16.51
N ARG A 188 1.76 -3.98 -16.28
CA ARG A 188 2.74 -3.75 -17.34
C ARG A 188 3.15 -5.05 -18.03
N ARG A 189 3.40 -6.12 -17.27
CA ARG A 189 3.75 -7.45 -17.81
C ARG A 189 2.57 -8.08 -18.55
N MET A 190 1.35 -7.94 -18.04
CA MET A 190 0.13 -8.43 -18.72
C MET A 190 -0.03 -7.78 -20.10
N LEU A 191 0.14 -6.46 -20.19
CA LEU A 191 0.03 -5.75 -21.46
C LEU A 191 1.16 -6.08 -22.43
N PHE A 192 2.38 -6.21 -21.90
CA PHE A 192 3.52 -6.65 -22.70
C PHE A 192 3.29 -8.04 -23.32
N ALA A 193 2.68 -8.97 -22.58
CA ALA A 193 2.36 -10.32 -23.07
C ALA A 193 1.30 -10.37 -24.18
N VAL A 194 0.52 -9.28 -24.35
CA VAL A 194 -0.38 -9.10 -25.49
C VAL A 194 0.18 -8.11 -26.53
N GLY A 195 1.48 -7.78 -26.45
CA GLY A 195 2.17 -6.94 -27.43
C GLY A 195 1.86 -5.45 -27.30
N ARG A 196 1.51 -4.98 -26.11
CA ARG A 196 1.24 -3.56 -25.83
C ARG A 196 2.21 -3.01 -24.80
N GLU A 197 2.64 -1.77 -24.98
CA GLU A 197 3.51 -1.07 -24.01
C GLU A 197 2.69 -0.04 -23.23
N VAL A 198 2.84 -0.03 -21.91
CA VAL A 198 2.15 0.90 -21.01
C VAL A 198 2.85 2.25 -21.01
N MET A 199 2.15 3.27 -21.44
CA MET A 199 2.60 4.67 -21.44
C MET A 199 2.22 5.39 -20.15
N LEU A 200 1.01 5.12 -19.62
CA LEU A 200 0.51 5.65 -18.34
C LEU A 200 -0.09 4.51 -17.53
N LEU A 201 0.23 4.48 -16.25
CA LEU A 201 -0.41 3.60 -15.27
C LEU A 201 -0.76 4.39 -14.01
N ARG A 202 -2.04 4.60 -13.80
CA ARG A 202 -2.58 5.35 -12.67
C ARG A 202 -3.58 4.52 -11.88
N ARG A 203 -3.29 4.20 -10.63
CA ARG A 203 -4.30 3.56 -9.79
C ARG A 203 -5.37 4.58 -9.39
N ILE A 204 -6.61 4.34 -9.80
CA ILE A 204 -7.74 5.25 -9.58
C ILE A 204 -8.65 4.78 -8.45
N LYS A 205 -8.62 3.47 -8.10
CA LYS A 205 -9.43 2.87 -7.05
C LYS A 205 -8.70 1.73 -6.36
N GLU A 206 -8.92 1.56 -5.05
CA GLU A 206 -8.46 0.42 -4.26
C GLU A 206 -9.53 0.09 -3.20
N GLY A 207 -10.12 -1.12 -3.29
CA GLY A 207 -11.35 -1.44 -2.57
C GLY A 207 -12.46 -0.43 -2.89
N SER A 208 -13.12 0.09 -1.87
CA SER A 208 -14.15 1.12 -2.00
C SER A 208 -13.58 2.54 -2.18
N ILE A 209 -12.27 2.75 -1.99
CA ILE A 209 -11.67 4.08 -2.02
C ILE A 209 -11.34 4.50 -3.45
N THR A 210 -11.74 5.72 -3.81
CA THR A 210 -11.42 6.34 -5.10
C THR A 210 -10.49 7.54 -4.93
N LEU A 211 -9.75 7.84 -6.00
CA LEU A 211 -8.84 8.98 -6.03
C LEU A 211 -9.60 10.32 -5.92
N GLY A 212 -10.82 10.37 -6.47
CA GLY A 212 -11.63 11.60 -6.52
C GLY A 212 -10.92 12.73 -7.26
N GLY A 213 -11.08 13.96 -6.75
CA GLY A 213 -10.49 15.17 -7.32
C GLY A 213 -9.06 15.49 -6.85
N LEU A 214 -8.36 14.58 -6.16
CA LEU A 214 -7.00 14.82 -5.68
C LEU A 214 -6.02 15.01 -6.84
N LYS A 215 -5.31 16.13 -6.86
CA LYS A 215 -4.20 16.37 -7.79
C LYS A 215 -2.94 15.61 -7.33
N GLY A 216 -2.00 15.39 -8.25
CA GLY A 216 -0.72 14.74 -7.93
C GLY A 216 0.00 15.41 -6.74
N GLY A 217 0.38 14.60 -5.75
CA GLY A 217 0.98 15.06 -4.49
C GLY A 217 0.00 15.52 -3.41
N GLN A 218 -1.28 15.63 -3.72
CA GLN A 218 -2.30 15.96 -2.71
C GLN A 218 -2.77 14.69 -1.99
N TRP A 219 -3.16 14.87 -0.74
CA TRP A 219 -3.71 13.82 0.12
C TRP A 219 -4.90 14.32 0.93
N ARG A 220 -5.70 13.40 1.44
CA ARG A 220 -6.77 13.66 2.40
C ARG A 220 -6.90 12.50 3.40
N TYR A 221 -7.47 12.77 4.54
CA TYR A 221 -7.88 11.69 5.43
C TYR A 221 -8.97 10.82 4.80
N LEU A 222 -8.96 9.52 5.12
CA LEU A 222 -10.13 8.68 4.90
C LEU A 222 -11.21 9.04 5.90
N THR A 223 -12.45 9.06 5.44
CA THR A 223 -13.62 9.24 6.31
C THR A 223 -13.90 7.97 7.12
N GLU A 224 -14.61 8.09 8.23
CA GLU A 224 -15.04 6.93 9.03
C GLU A 224 -15.82 5.91 8.18
N GLY A 225 -16.73 6.40 7.31
CA GLY A 225 -17.49 5.53 6.41
C GLY A 225 -16.61 4.77 5.40
N GLU A 226 -15.53 5.39 4.90
CA GLU A 226 -14.55 4.75 4.02
C GLU A 226 -13.75 3.69 4.80
N LEU A 227 -13.30 4.00 6.02
CA LEU A 227 -12.61 3.05 6.88
C LEU A 227 -13.49 1.84 7.23
N ASP A 228 -14.73 2.08 7.60
CA ASP A 228 -15.72 1.03 7.88
C ASP A 228 -15.97 0.16 6.66
N SER A 229 -16.09 0.76 5.47
CA SER A 229 -16.25 0.02 4.21
C SER A 229 -15.07 -0.89 3.95
N LEU A 230 -13.85 -0.38 4.02
CA LEU A 230 -12.63 -1.18 3.86
C LEU A 230 -12.54 -2.32 4.89
N MET A 231 -12.99 -2.09 6.12
CA MET A 231 -12.98 -3.11 7.17
C MET A 231 -14.08 -4.17 7.00
N ARG A 232 -15.12 -3.92 6.20
CA ARG A 232 -16.20 -4.90 5.89
C ARG A 232 -15.93 -5.70 4.61
N GLU A 233 -15.17 -5.17 3.67
CA GLU A 233 -14.81 -5.89 2.43
C GLU A 233 -14.15 -7.25 2.78
N GLN A 234 -14.66 -8.33 2.19
CA GLN A 234 -14.19 -9.72 2.44
C GLN A 234 -13.28 -10.21 1.34
#